data_0842be157fe05941a82b66962eeb460e
#
_entry.id   0842be157fe05941a82b66962eeb460e
#
_cell.length_a   1.000
_cell.length_b   1.000
_cell.length_c   1.000
_cell.angle_alpha   90.00
_cell.angle_beta   90.00
_cell.angle_gamma   90.00
#
_symmetry.space_group_name_H-M   'P 1'
#
loop_
_entity.id
_entity.type
_entity.pdbx_description
1 polymer ?
#
loop_
_entity_poly.entity_id
_entity_poly.type
_entity_poly.pdbx_seq_one_letter_code
_entity_poly.pdbx_strand_id
1 'polypeptide(L)'
;MKKVFSPSLPSLLLASLVAIGMQGCKPQGAQSAVGGDAASKVYVAPGKYDEFYNFVSGGFSGQMSVYGLPSGRLFRVIPVFSVDPEKGWGYSEETKPMLNTSHGFVPWDDLHHIALSVTDGIHDGRWAFGNANNTPRIARIDFGQGIK
;
A
#
# COMPACT_ATOMS: atom_id res chain seq x y z
N MET A 1 18.31 69.33 33.58
CA MET A 1 17.32 69.27 32.49
C MET A 1 17.30 67.82 31.93
N LYS A 2 16.25 67.01 32.23
CA LYS A 2 16.11 65.66 31.70
C LYS A 2 15.34 65.74 30.37
N LYS A 3 15.97 65.33 29.26
CA LYS A 3 15.25 65.18 27.95
C LYS A 3 14.41 63.97 28.00
N VAL A 4 13.09 64.14 27.90
CA VAL A 4 12.11 63.07 27.69
C VAL A 4 12.12 62.77 26.22
N PHE A 5 12.55 61.57 25.86
CA PHE A 5 12.48 61.05 24.48
C PHE A 5 11.03 60.56 24.24
N SER A 6 10.32 61.25 23.38
CA SER A 6 9.03 60.82 22.90
C SER A 6 9.24 59.89 21.68
N PRO A 7 8.75 58.65 21.67
CA PRO A 7 8.89 57.80 20.50
C PRO A 7 8.05 58.33 19.33
N SER A 8 8.69 58.43 18.18
CA SER A 8 8.02 58.93 16.96
C SER A 8 6.96 57.93 16.44
N LEU A 9 5.90 58.46 15.89
CA LEU A 9 4.76 57.70 15.31
C LEU A 9 5.15 56.50 14.45
N PRO A 10 6.21 56.51 13.62
CA PRO A 10 6.60 55.37 12.82
C PRO A 10 7.10 54.16 13.65
N SER A 11 7.68 54.41 14.84
CA SER A 11 8.16 53.34 15.72
C SER A 11 7.01 52.57 16.38
N LEU A 12 5.90 53.23 16.65
CA LEU A 12 4.68 52.59 17.18
C LEU A 12 3.96 51.72 16.11
N LEU A 13 3.96 52.18 14.86
CA LEU A 13 3.40 51.42 13.76
C LEU A 13 4.22 50.14 13.43
N LEU A 14 5.55 50.24 13.54
CA LEU A 14 6.40 49.05 13.31
C LEU A 14 6.24 48.00 14.41
N ALA A 15 6.08 48.43 15.66
CA ALA A 15 5.85 47.52 16.79
C ALA A 15 4.48 46.79 16.68
N SER A 16 3.45 47.49 16.19
CA SER A 16 2.13 46.87 15.99
C SER A 16 2.10 45.87 14.84
N LEU A 17 2.85 46.11 13.76
CA LEU A 17 2.97 45.17 12.63
C LEU A 17 3.71 43.88 13.03
N VAL A 18 4.71 43.94 13.88
CA VAL A 18 5.42 42.76 14.39
C VAL A 18 4.53 41.93 15.32
N ALA A 19 3.67 42.57 16.11
CA ALA A 19 2.75 41.87 17.01
C ALA A 19 1.65 41.12 16.26
N ILE A 20 1.22 41.59 15.08
CA ILE A 20 0.24 40.93 14.25
C ILE A 20 0.85 39.72 13.49
N GLY A 21 2.15 39.83 13.15
CA GLY A 21 2.86 38.73 12.44
C GLY A 21 3.15 37.50 13.30
N MET A 22 3.06 37.57 14.62
CA MET A 22 3.32 36.43 15.52
C MET A 22 2.06 35.65 15.95
N GLN A 23 0.89 35.95 15.42
CA GLN A 23 -0.34 35.18 15.67
C GLN A 23 -0.55 34.05 14.65
N GLY A 24 0.34 33.86 13.69
CA GLY A 24 0.33 32.73 12.78
C GLY A 24 0.94 31.48 13.45
N CYS A 25 0.12 30.52 13.73
CA CYS A 25 0.41 29.22 14.34
C CYS A 25 0.28 29.22 15.88
N LYS A 26 -0.92 29.42 16.36
CA LYS A 26 -1.32 28.67 17.56
C LYS A 26 -1.24 27.21 17.16
N PRO A 27 -0.49 26.33 17.89
CA PRO A 27 -0.69 24.90 17.74
C PRO A 27 -2.18 24.69 18.02
N GLN A 28 -2.90 24.34 16.99
CA GLN A 28 -4.27 23.88 17.11
C GLN A 28 -4.16 22.74 18.09
N GLY A 29 -4.61 22.97 19.32
CA GLY A 29 -4.55 21.98 20.38
C GLY A 29 -5.08 20.70 19.73
N ALA A 30 -4.34 19.63 19.87
CA ALA A 30 -4.73 18.37 19.32
C ALA A 30 -6.19 18.18 19.73
N GLN A 31 -7.11 18.41 18.80
CA GLN A 31 -8.46 17.92 18.94
C GLN A 31 -8.24 16.46 19.21
N SER A 32 -8.58 16.05 20.40
CA SER A 32 -8.58 14.65 20.79
C SER A 32 -9.32 13.94 19.68
N ALA A 33 -8.55 13.29 18.83
CA ALA A 33 -9.07 12.75 17.64
C ALA A 33 -10.14 11.75 18.08
N VAL A 34 -11.35 11.98 17.60
CA VAL A 34 -12.36 10.94 17.51
C VAL A 34 -11.77 9.69 16.83
N GLY A 35 -10.56 9.77 16.29
CA GLY A 35 -9.75 8.72 15.70
C GLY A 35 -8.89 7.86 16.65
N GLY A 36 -8.73 8.19 17.92
CA GLY A 36 -7.86 7.43 18.81
C GLY A 36 -8.25 5.96 18.94
N ASP A 37 -9.53 5.67 18.97
CA ASP A 37 -10.03 4.28 18.99
C ASP A 37 -9.90 3.59 17.62
N ALA A 38 -10.12 4.27 16.53
CA ALA A 38 -9.96 3.72 15.19
C ALA A 38 -8.49 3.38 14.87
N ALA A 39 -7.57 4.22 15.26
CA ALA A 39 -6.15 3.96 15.07
C ALA A 39 -5.65 2.77 15.89
N SER A 40 -6.15 2.60 17.12
CA SER A 40 -5.80 1.46 17.95
C SER A 40 -6.31 0.14 17.39
N LYS A 41 -7.46 0.13 16.73
CA LYS A 41 -8.06 -1.05 16.11
C LYS A 41 -7.28 -1.59 14.91
N VAL A 42 -6.52 -0.73 14.24
CA VAL A 42 -5.71 -1.12 13.07
C VAL A 42 -4.22 -1.18 13.40
N TYR A 43 -3.84 -0.91 14.64
CA TYR A 43 -2.45 -0.91 15.04
C TYR A 43 -1.92 -2.32 15.25
N VAL A 44 -0.89 -2.66 14.49
CA VAL A 44 -0.08 -3.87 14.70
C VAL A 44 1.35 -3.44 15.00
N ALA A 45 1.84 -3.81 16.16
CA ALA A 45 3.17 -3.40 16.63
C ALA A 45 4.28 -3.90 15.68
N PRO A 46 5.41 -3.18 15.56
CA PRO A 46 6.57 -3.65 14.81
C PRO A 46 7.00 -5.06 15.25
N GLY A 47 7.29 -5.92 14.28
CA GLY A 47 7.67 -7.31 14.53
C GLY A 47 6.52 -8.26 14.88
N LYS A 48 5.29 -7.77 14.87
CA LYS A 48 4.09 -8.61 15.02
C LYS A 48 3.42 -8.84 13.67
N TYR A 49 2.76 -9.98 13.56
CA TYR A 49 1.96 -10.35 12.40
C TYR A 49 0.54 -9.79 12.53
N ASP A 50 -0.07 -9.53 11.39
CA ASP A 50 -1.50 -9.29 11.33
C ASP A 50 -2.29 -10.57 11.62
N GLU A 51 -3.52 -10.42 12.05
CA GLU A 51 -4.39 -11.54 12.39
C GLU A 51 -4.85 -12.32 11.15
N PHE A 52 -5.11 -11.59 10.07
CA PHE A 52 -5.53 -12.17 8.79
C PHE A 52 -4.73 -11.60 7.62
N TYR A 53 -4.75 -12.32 6.51
CA TYR A 53 -4.18 -11.88 5.25
C TYR A 53 -5.23 -11.90 4.15
N ASN A 54 -5.34 -10.77 3.44
CA ASN A 54 -6.23 -10.62 2.30
C ASN A 54 -5.44 -10.70 1.00
N PHE A 55 -5.84 -11.62 0.14
CA PHE A 55 -5.23 -11.86 -1.18
C PHE A 55 -6.12 -11.21 -2.24
N VAL A 56 -5.59 -10.20 -2.90
CA VAL A 56 -6.33 -9.36 -3.84
C VAL A 56 -5.73 -9.50 -5.23
N SER A 57 -6.56 -9.85 -6.20
CA SER A 57 -6.14 -9.81 -7.59
C SER A 57 -5.98 -8.36 -8.05
N GLY A 58 -4.92 -8.10 -8.80
CA GLY A 58 -4.65 -6.78 -9.39
C GLY A 58 -5.32 -6.55 -10.75
N GLY A 59 -6.14 -7.49 -11.22
CA GLY A 59 -6.77 -7.39 -12.52
C GLY A 59 -5.74 -7.26 -13.64
N PHE A 60 -5.82 -6.20 -14.42
CA PHE A 60 -4.93 -5.93 -15.55
C PHE A 60 -3.45 -5.83 -15.20
N SER A 61 -3.10 -5.62 -13.94
CA SER A 61 -1.69 -5.68 -13.53
C SER A 61 -1.11 -7.09 -13.59
N GLY A 62 -1.95 -8.11 -13.66
CA GLY A 62 -1.54 -9.52 -13.64
C GLY A 62 -0.87 -9.96 -12.35
N GLN A 63 -1.04 -9.20 -11.29
CA GLN A 63 -0.37 -9.38 -10.00
C GLN A 63 -1.37 -9.77 -8.91
N MET A 64 -0.88 -10.39 -7.86
CA MET A 64 -1.62 -10.61 -6.62
C MET A 64 -0.96 -9.80 -5.50
N SER A 65 -1.76 -8.99 -4.82
CA SER A 65 -1.32 -8.23 -3.65
C SER A 65 -1.79 -8.91 -2.38
N VAL A 66 -0.93 -8.91 -1.36
CA VAL A 66 -1.23 -9.49 -0.04
C VAL A 66 -1.23 -8.38 0.98
N TYR A 67 -2.36 -8.16 1.62
CA TYR A 67 -2.54 -7.17 2.68
C TYR A 67 -2.77 -7.84 4.02
N GLY A 68 -2.14 -7.30 5.07
CA GLY A 68 -2.42 -7.70 6.44
C GLY A 68 -3.65 -6.99 6.99
N LEU A 69 -4.44 -7.68 7.79
CA LEU A 69 -5.58 -7.14 8.50
C LEU A 69 -5.44 -7.43 10.00
N PRO A 70 -5.66 -6.46 10.89
CA PRO A 70 -6.38 -5.20 10.65
C PRO A 70 -5.51 -4.03 10.15
N SER A 71 -4.19 -4.17 10.02
CA SER A 71 -3.30 -3.03 9.76
C SER A 71 -3.47 -2.39 8.37
N GLY A 72 -4.00 -3.10 7.39
CA GLY A 72 -4.05 -2.65 5.99
C GLY A 72 -2.67 -2.59 5.30
N ARG A 73 -1.61 -3.10 5.93
CA ARG A 73 -0.26 -3.05 5.36
C ARG A 73 -0.15 -3.94 4.12
N LEU A 74 0.46 -3.40 3.08
CA LEU A 74 0.86 -4.20 1.92
C LEU A 74 2.10 -5.02 2.30
N PHE A 75 1.96 -6.35 2.34
CA PHE A 75 3.04 -7.28 2.64
C PHE A 75 3.86 -7.63 1.43
N ARG A 76 3.17 -7.94 0.33
CA ARG A 76 3.82 -8.44 -0.86
C ARG A 76 2.97 -8.19 -2.09
N VAL A 77 3.63 -7.96 -3.20
CA VAL A 77 3.06 -8.05 -4.54
C VAL A 77 3.72 -9.24 -5.23
N ILE A 78 2.91 -10.15 -5.74
CA ILE A 78 3.34 -11.38 -6.41
C ILE A 78 2.98 -11.24 -7.89
N PRO A 79 3.94 -11.14 -8.81
CA PRO A 79 3.68 -11.19 -10.24
C PRO A 79 3.26 -12.62 -10.61
N VAL A 80 2.11 -12.73 -11.29
CA VAL A 80 1.54 -14.02 -11.69
C VAL A 80 1.48 -14.11 -13.22
N PHE A 81 0.74 -13.19 -13.84
CA PHE A 81 0.65 -13.07 -15.29
C PHE A 81 1.18 -11.74 -15.79
N SER A 82 1.82 -11.00 -14.92
CA SER A 82 2.40 -9.69 -15.24
C SER A 82 3.77 -9.82 -15.84
N VAL A 83 4.14 -8.79 -16.56
CA VAL A 83 5.52 -8.52 -16.94
C VAL A 83 6.12 -7.64 -15.85
N ASP A 84 6.96 -8.23 -15.02
CA ASP A 84 7.73 -7.48 -14.03
C ASP A 84 8.92 -6.82 -14.77
N PRO A 85 9.13 -5.50 -14.65
CA PRO A 85 10.24 -4.81 -15.27
C PRO A 85 11.62 -5.40 -15.00
N GLU A 86 11.79 -6.03 -13.85
CA GLU A 86 13.09 -6.55 -13.44
C GLU A 86 13.22 -8.08 -13.64
N LYS A 87 12.16 -8.82 -13.45
CA LYS A 87 12.19 -10.29 -13.35
C LYS A 87 11.02 -10.98 -14.04
N GLY A 88 10.15 -10.22 -14.68
CA GLY A 88 8.91 -10.75 -15.21
C GLY A 88 9.06 -11.46 -16.54
N TRP A 89 7.97 -12.08 -16.93
CA TRP A 89 7.86 -12.77 -18.20
C TRP A 89 8.08 -11.81 -19.36
N GLY A 90 8.96 -12.19 -20.29
CA GLY A 90 9.22 -11.43 -21.52
C GLY A 90 10.31 -10.36 -21.45
N TYR A 91 10.98 -10.19 -20.32
CA TYR A 91 12.12 -9.28 -20.21
C TYR A 91 13.45 -9.93 -20.53
N SER A 92 13.56 -11.26 -20.45
CA SER A 92 14.75 -11.99 -20.86
C SER A 92 14.51 -12.77 -22.16
N GLU A 93 15.57 -13.06 -22.88
CA GLU A 93 15.49 -13.93 -24.05
C GLU A 93 15.02 -15.35 -23.70
N GLU A 94 15.23 -15.77 -22.45
CA GLU A 94 14.77 -17.03 -21.93
C GLU A 94 13.24 -17.05 -21.73
N THR A 95 12.65 -15.97 -21.24
CA THR A 95 11.23 -15.90 -20.90
C THR A 95 10.33 -15.44 -22.05
N LYS A 96 10.86 -14.68 -23.00
CA LYS A 96 10.10 -14.21 -24.17
C LYS A 96 9.40 -15.33 -24.96
N PRO A 97 10.03 -16.46 -25.26
CA PRO A 97 9.38 -17.54 -26.00
C PRO A 97 8.15 -18.13 -25.29
N MET A 98 8.11 -18.05 -23.95
CA MET A 98 6.99 -18.56 -23.17
C MET A 98 5.71 -17.73 -23.36
N LEU A 99 5.81 -16.53 -23.90
CA LEU A 99 4.69 -15.65 -24.22
C LEU A 99 4.04 -15.97 -25.57
N ASN A 100 4.68 -16.80 -26.40
CA ASN A 100 4.11 -17.29 -27.63
C ASN A 100 3.18 -18.46 -27.31
N THR A 101 1.88 -18.24 -27.48
CA THR A 101 0.85 -19.24 -27.22
C THR A 101 0.14 -19.62 -28.51
N SER A 102 -0.73 -20.63 -28.45
CA SER A 102 -1.64 -20.96 -29.57
C SER A 102 -2.58 -19.82 -29.94
N HIS A 103 -2.73 -18.83 -29.07
CA HIS A 103 -3.55 -17.63 -29.28
C HIS A 103 -2.72 -16.40 -29.74
N GLY A 104 -1.43 -16.60 -30.04
CA GLY A 104 -0.50 -15.55 -30.39
C GLY A 104 0.41 -15.12 -29.23
N PHE A 105 1.08 -14.01 -29.44
CA PHE A 105 1.96 -13.43 -28.42
C PHE A 105 1.15 -12.71 -27.34
N VAL A 106 1.26 -13.15 -26.09
CA VAL A 106 0.55 -12.61 -24.94
C VAL A 106 1.56 -12.12 -23.90
N PRO A 107 1.90 -10.83 -23.90
CA PRO A 107 2.97 -10.28 -23.03
C PRO A 107 2.61 -10.30 -21.53
N TRP A 108 1.34 -10.21 -21.19
CA TRP A 108 0.77 -10.37 -19.84
C TRP A 108 -0.69 -10.75 -19.91
N ASP A 109 -1.28 -11.08 -18.79
CA ASP A 109 -2.70 -11.39 -18.70
C ASP A 109 -3.30 -10.84 -17.42
N ASP A 110 -4.58 -10.62 -17.42
CA ASP A 110 -5.35 -10.18 -16.27
C ASP A 110 -5.48 -11.34 -15.26
N LEU A 111 -5.09 -11.08 -14.01
CA LEU A 111 -5.30 -12.03 -12.92
C LEU A 111 -6.69 -11.83 -12.31
N HIS A 112 -7.51 -12.88 -12.39
CA HIS A 112 -8.88 -12.91 -11.88
C HIS A 112 -9.02 -13.96 -10.79
N HIS A 113 -10.07 -13.79 -9.99
CA HIS A 113 -10.61 -14.74 -9.01
C HIS A 113 -9.55 -15.55 -8.25
N ILE A 114 -9.03 -14.97 -7.18
CA ILE A 114 -8.14 -15.68 -6.27
C ILE A 114 -8.95 -16.65 -5.42
N ALA A 115 -8.54 -17.92 -5.41
CA ALA A 115 -9.05 -18.94 -4.52
C ALA A 115 -7.91 -19.48 -3.65
N LEU A 116 -8.15 -19.66 -2.37
CA LEU A 116 -7.20 -20.26 -1.45
C LEU A 116 -7.48 -21.74 -1.29
N SER A 117 -6.43 -22.53 -1.09
CA SER A 117 -6.57 -23.95 -0.76
C SER A 117 -7.26 -24.14 0.59
N VAL A 118 -8.03 -25.21 0.66
CA VAL A 118 -8.83 -25.58 1.84
C VAL A 118 -8.55 -27.03 2.18
N THR A 119 -8.28 -27.29 3.45
CA THR A 119 -8.18 -28.64 4.02
C THR A 119 -9.22 -28.75 5.13
N ASP A 120 -10.04 -29.75 5.08
CA ASP A 120 -11.13 -29.99 6.04
C ASP A 120 -12.06 -28.78 6.28
N GLY A 121 -12.33 -28.02 5.21
CA GLY A 121 -13.19 -26.84 5.26
C GLY A 121 -12.50 -25.55 5.79
N ILE A 122 -11.21 -25.59 6.09
CA ILE A 122 -10.45 -24.47 6.62
C ILE A 122 -9.35 -24.08 5.62
N HIS A 123 -9.13 -22.78 5.42
CA HIS A 123 -8.01 -22.29 4.63
C HIS A 123 -6.69 -22.70 5.26
N ASP A 124 -5.90 -23.47 4.52
CA ASP A 124 -4.64 -24.05 5.03
C ASP A 124 -3.41 -23.15 4.81
N GLY A 125 -3.58 -22.05 4.08
CA GLY A 125 -2.53 -21.08 3.80
C GLY A 125 -1.39 -21.62 2.92
N ARG A 126 -1.60 -22.73 2.23
CA ARG A 126 -0.55 -23.39 1.44
C ARG A 126 -0.50 -22.92 0.00
N TRP A 127 -1.66 -22.84 -0.63
CA TRP A 127 -1.77 -22.53 -2.04
C TRP A 127 -2.76 -21.38 -2.28
N ALA A 128 -2.45 -20.53 -3.25
CA ALA A 128 -3.44 -19.72 -3.92
C ALA A 128 -3.54 -20.14 -5.41
N PHE A 129 -4.72 -20.03 -5.95
CA PHE A 129 -5.00 -20.26 -7.36
C PHE A 129 -5.61 -19.00 -7.95
N GLY A 130 -5.22 -18.66 -9.17
CA GLY A 130 -5.80 -17.56 -9.90
C GLY A 130 -5.90 -17.91 -11.37
N ASN A 131 -6.99 -17.51 -12.00
CA ASN A 131 -7.17 -17.70 -13.43
C ASN A 131 -6.76 -16.44 -14.20
N ALA A 132 -6.27 -16.67 -15.41
CA ALA A 132 -6.12 -15.62 -16.40
C ALA A 132 -7.49 -15.31 -17.03
N ASN A 133 -7.73 -14.04 -17.39
CA ASN A 133 -9.00 -13.63 -17.98
C ASN A 133 -8.99 -13.72 -19.50
N ASN A 134 -7.84 -13.53 -20.14
CA ASN A 134 -7.72 -13.44 -21.58
C ASN A 134 -7.21 -14.73 -22.22
N THR A 135 -6.59 -15.62 -21.45
CA THR A 135 -6.07 -16.90 -21.92
C THR A 135 -6.48 -18.04 -20.99
N PRO A 136 -6.55 -19.28 -21.48
CA PRO A 136 -6.95 -20.43 -20.66
C PRO A 136 -5.80 -20.90 -19.75
N ARG A 137 -5.30 -20.01 -18.88
CA ARG A 137 -4.22 -20.29 -17.93
C ARG A 137 -4.75 -20.24 -16.50
N ILE A 138 -4.23 -21.13 -15.68
CA ILE A 138 -4.42 -21.11 -14.23
C ILE A 138 -3.04 -21.13 -13.59
N ALA A 139 -2.81 -20.22 -12.68
CA ALA A 139 -1.61 -20.21 -11.86
C ALA A 139 -1.89 -20.84 -10.49
N ARG A 140 -0.91 -21.57 -10.00
CA ARG A 140 -0.84 -22.03 -8.61
C ARG A 140 0.34 -21.36 -7.93
N ILE A 141 0.08 -20.64 -6.89
CA ILE A 141 1.07 -19.92 -6.09
C ILE A 141 1.32 -20.74 -4.82
N ASP A 142 2.57 -21.12 -4.59
CA ASP A 142 3.00 -21.85 -3.39
C ASP A 142 3.47 -20.85 -2.33
N PHE A 143 2.85 -20.88 -1.17
CA PHE A 143 3.28 -20.10 -0.01
C PHE A 143 4.30 -20.84 0.87
N GLY A 144 4.82 -21.96 0.40
CA GLY A 144 5.75 -22.80 1.15
C GLY A 144 5.06 -23.59 2.26
N GLN A 145 5.61 -23.48 3.46
CA GLN A 145 5.02 -24.14 4.64
C GLN A 145 3.82 -23.41 5.24
N GLY A 146 3.21 -22.56 4.46
CA GLY A 146 2.12 -21.69 4.88
C GLY A 146 2.61 -20.32 5.37
N ILE A 147 1.68 -19.38 5.40
CA ILE A 147 1.89 -18.10 6.09
C ILE A 147 1.64 -18.38 7.57
N LYS A 148 2.70 -18.57 8.32
CA LYS A 148 2.64 -18.71 9.78
C LYS A 148 2.85 -17.38 10.44
#